data_7ad29e5a40dd75846570f92b6cc66778
#
_entry.id   7ad29e5a40dd75846570f92b6cc66778
#
_cell.length_a   1.000
_cell.length_b   1.000
_cell.length_c   1.000
_cell.angle_alpha   90.00
_cell.angle_beta   90.00
_cell.angle_gamma   90.00
#
_symmetry.space_group_name_H-M   'P 1'
#
loop_
_entity.id
_entity.type
_entity.pdbx_description
1 polymer ?
#
loop_
_entity_poly.entity_id
_entity_poly.type
_entity_poly.pdbx_seq_one_letter_code
_entity_poly.pdbx_strand_id
1 'polypeptide(L)'
;MVGNIKLPVNSIKDLVEQEKAKPGTFQIGISTPTSQVNVGLLNMMAGTNFTMVPYRGGTTQITGILAGDIALGMESINVSLPLWRDGKVKILGLVSAQRLSLAPDIPTIAETYPGYDLGIWQSIVAPAGTPRDVVTKLHRSITKVLALPEVREKLLTAGIEPASSNTPEEFAAFIRSQADTRAKVIQAIGMKLD
;
A
#
# COMPACT_ATOMS: atom_id res chain seq x y z
N MET A 1 -5.44 -4.21 -0.70
CA MET A 1 -5.77 -5.64 -0.46
C MET A 1 -6.73 -6.10 -1.54
N VAL A 2 -6.39 -7.18 -2.22
CA VAL A 2 -7.14 -7.73 -3.36
C VAL A 2 -7.69 -9.09 -2.97
N GLY A 3 -8.89 -9.40 -3.41
CA GLY A 3 -9.54 -10.69 -3.15
C GLY A 3 -10.11 -11.33 -4.42
N ASN A 4 -10.22 -12.67 -4.38
CA ASN A 4 -10.94 -13.41 -5.40
C ASN A 4 -12.37 -12.88 -5.50
N ILE A 5 -12.94 -12.85 -6.71
CA ILE A 5 -14.30 -12.32 -6.94
C ILE A 5 -15.37 -13.09 -6.13
N LYS A 6 -15.15 -14.38 -5.86
CA LYS A 6 -16.06 -15.25 -5.09
C LYS A 6 -15.88 -15.10 -3.57
N LEU A 7 -14.94 -14.26 -3.10
CA LEU A 7 -14.72 -14.05 -1.67
C LEU A 7 -16.03 -13.58 -0.98
N PRO A 8 -16.43 -14.17 0.17
CA PRO A 8 -17.72 -13.86 0.82
C PRO A 8 -17.76 -12.53 1.58
N VAL A 9 -16.65 -11.74 1.52
CA VAL A 9 -16.56 -10.41 2.16
C VAL A 9 -16.41 -9.32 1.12
N ASN A 10 -16.85 -8.10 1.45
CA ASN A 10 -16.81 -6.95 0.54
C ASN A 10 -16.08 -5.73 1.13
N SER A 11 -15.62 -5.82 2.38
CA SER A 11 -14.90 -4.73 3.04
C SER A 11 -13.81 -5.27 3.97
N ILE A 12 -12.89 -4.40 4.36
CA ILE A 12 -11.88 -4.70 5.41
C ILE A 12 -12.57 -5.01 6.74
N LYS A 13 -13.66 -4.33 7.04
CA LYS A 13 -14.44 -4.57 8.26
C LYS A 13 -15.00 -5.99 8.28
N ASP A 14 -15.71 -6.40 7.22
CA ASP A 14 -16.29 -7.75 7.12
C ASP A 14 -15.21 -8.83 7.20
N LEU A 15 -14.06 -8.59 6.54
CA LEU A 15 -12.92 -9.51 6.55
C LEU A 15 -12.41 -9.73 7.98
N VAL A 16 -12.21 -8.65 8.73
CA VAL A 16 -11.71 -8.71 10.10
C VAL A 16 -12.73 -9.34 11.04
N GLU A 17 -14.00 -9.02 10.92
CA GLU A 17 -15.07 -9.60 11.75
C GLU A 17 -15.15 -11.12 11.55
N GLN A 18 -15.08 -11.59 10.31
CA GLN A 18 -15.11 -13.05 10.04
C GLN A 18 -13.83 -13.73 10.51
N GLU A 19 -12.64 -13.12 10.34
CA GLU A 19 -11.39 -13.68 10.85
C GLU A 19 -11.39 -13.77 12.37
N LYS A 20 -11.94 -12.76 13.09
CA LYS A 20 -12.11 -12.81 14.55
C LYS A 20 -13.08 -13.88 15.01
N ALA A 21 -14.19 -14.04 14.29
CA ALA A 21 -15.17 -15.07 14.61
C ALA A 21 -14.62 -16.49 14.40
N LYS A 22 -13.75 -16.66 13.42
CA LYS A 22 -13.13 -17.95 13.10
C LYS A 22 -11.67 -17.72 12.64
N PRO A 23 -10.71 -17.63 13.56
CA PRO A 23 -9.31 -17.42 13.25
C PRO A 23 -8.75 -18.46 12.27
N GLY A 24 -7.90 -17.99 11.33
CA GLY A 24 -7.32 -18.84 10.29
C GLY A 24 -8.25 -19.12 9.10
N THR A 25 -9.40 -18.45 9.01
CA THR A 25 -10.30 -18.58 7.87
C THR A 25 -9.67 -18.01 6.60
N PHE A 26 -8.95 -16.91 6.73
CA PHE A 26 -8.38 -16.21 5.57
C PHE A 26 -6.85 -16.27 5.57
N GLN A 27 -6.33 -16.72 4.44
CA GLN A 27 -4.91 -16.66 4.13
C GLN A 27 -4.66 -15.51 3.18
N ILE A 28 -3.61 -14.71 3.45
CA ILE A 28 -3.24 -13.56 2.65
C ILE A 28 -1.91 -13.82 1.94
N GLY A 29 -1.92 -13.81 0.62
CA GLY A 29 -0.72 -13.87 -0.20
C GLY A 29 0.16 -12.63 0.02
N ILE A 30 1.45 -12.86 0.16
CA ILE A 30 2.48 -11.83 0.24
C ILE A 30 3.57 -12.13 -0.78
N SER A 31 4.03 -11.12 -1.50
CA SER A 31 5.05 -11.28 -2.56
C SER A 31 6.28 -10.40 -2.35
N THR A 32 6.26 -9.55 -1.33
CA THR A 32 7.36 -8.63 -0.99
C THR A 32 7.46 -8.44 0.53
N PRO A 33 8.62 -8.02 1.05
CA PRO A 33 8.75 -7.59 2.44
C PRO A 33 7.73 -6.50 2.82
N THR A 34 7.45 -5.56 1.92
CA THR A 34 6.45 -4.50 2.14
C THR A 34 5.04 -5.08 2.33
N SER A 35 4.64 -6.09 1.54
CA SER A 35 3.34 -6.74 1.71
C SER A 35 3.21 -7.45 3.06
N GLN A 36 4.31 -8.05 3.55
CA GLN A 36 4.36 -8.66 4.88
C GLN A 36 4.15 -7.62 5.99
N VAL A 37 4.83 -6.47 5.90
CA VAL A 37 4.65 -5.36 6.86
C VAL A 37 3.23 -4.83 6.82
N ASN A 38 2.60 -4.71 5.65
CA ASN A 38 1.21 -4.29 5.52
C ASN A 38 0.24 -5.23 6.24
N VAL A 39 0.37 -6.55 6.04
CA VAL A 39 -0.47 -7.53 6.75
C VAL A 39 -0.17 -7.50 8.26
N GLY A 40 1.10 -7.36 8.65
CA GLY A 40 1.52 -7.25 10.05
C GLY A 40 0.88 -6.06 10.76
N LEU A 41 0.86 -4.88 10.14
CA LEU A 41 0.20 -3.71 10.70
C LEU A 41 -1.32 -3.93 10.85
N LEU A 42 -1.95 -4.52 9.84
CA LEU A 42 -3.38 -4.85 9.92
C LEU A 42 -3.66 -5.80 11.08
N ASN A 43 -2.86 -6.86 11.24
CA ASN A 43 -2.99 -7.79 12.36
C ASN A 43 -2.88 -7.07 13.72
N MET A 44 -1.90 -6.17 13.86
CA MET A 44 -1.70 -5.41 15.10
C MET A 44 -2.89 -4.48 15.39
N MET A 45 -3.36 -3.73 14.40
CA MET A 45 -4.43 -2.75 14.60
C MET A 45 -5.81 -3.40 14.74
N ALA A 46 -6.04 -4.48 14.02
CA ALA A 46 -7.31 -5.19 14.04
C ALA A 46 -7.39 -6.25 15.16
N GLY A 47 -6.28 -6.62 15.79
CA GLY A 47 -6.23 -7.74 16.75
C GLY A 47 -6.57 -9.07 16.09
N THR A 48 -6.05 -9.30 14.89
CA THR A 48 -6.20 -10.55 14.10
C THR A 48 -4.85 -11.25 13.96
N ASN A 49 -4.87 -12.43 13.39
CA ASN A 49 -3.67 -13.19 13.07
C ASN A 49 -3.79 -13.86 11.70
N PHE A 50 -4.00 -13.06 10.66
CA PHE A 50 -4.06 -13.55 9.29
C PHE A 50 -2.81 -14.35 8.94
N THR A 51 -2.98 -15.54 8.42
CA THR A 51 -1.87 -16.38 7.94
C THR A 51 -1.33 -15.81 6.64
N MET A 52 -0.02 -15.57 6.60
CA MET A 52 0.66 -15.07 5.41
C MET A 52 1.19 -16.23 4.58
N VAL A 53 0.92 -16.22 3.26
CA VAL A 53 1.39 -17.23 2.31
C VAL A 53 2.35 -16.58 1.33
N PRO A 54 3.65 -16.97 1.32
CA PRO A 54 4.65 -16.35 0.45
C PRO A 54 4.48 -16.77 -1.01
N TYR A 55 4.57 -15.80 -1.91
CA TYR A 55 4.59 -15.95 -3.35
C TYR A 55 5.91 -15.39 -3.92
N ARG A 56 6.40 -15.98 -5.02
CA ARG A 56 7.66 -15.55 -5.66
C ARG A 56 7.58 -14.19 -6.38
N GLY A 57 6.41 -13.57 -6.43
CA GLY A 57 6.18 -12.27 -7.05
C GLY A 57 4.70 -11.99 -7.26
N GLY A 58 4.37 -10.72 -7.57
CA GLY A 58 2.98 -10.28 -7.75
C GLY A 58 2.25 -11.02 -8.87
N THR A 59 2.93 -11.35 -9.97
CA THR A 59 2.32 -12.08 -11.08
C THR A 59 1.82 -13.47 -10.66
N THR A 60 2.62 -14.22 -9.90
CA THR A 60 2.20 -15.54 -9.40
C THR A 60 1.11 -15.42 -8.35
N GLN A 61 1.16 -14.39 -7.51
CA GLN A 61 0.15 -14.11 -6.51
C GLN A 61 -1.20 -13.77 -7.14
N ILE A 62 -1.24 -12.85 -8.11
CA ILE A 62 -2.50 -12.46 -8.75
C ILE A 62 -3.10 -13.62 -9.56
N THR A 63 -2.27 -14.45 -10.19
CA THR A 63 -2.73 -15.66 -10.86
C THR A 63 -3.39 -16.63 -9.86
N GLY A 64 -2.79 -16.85 -8.70
CA GLY A 64 -3.37 -17.68 -7.64
C GLY A 64 -4.69 -17.12 -7.10
N ILE A 65 -4.80 -15.79 -6.96
CA ILE A 65 -6.07 -15.14 -6.58
C ILE A 65 -7.15 -15.39 -7.63
N LEU A 66 -6.83 -15.21 -8.92
CA LEU A 66 -7.78 -15.42 -10.03
C LEU A 66 -8.22 -16.89 -10.14
N ALA A 67 -7.30 -17.82 -9.94
CA ALA A 67 -7.59 -19.27 -9.94
C ALA A 67 -8.40 -19.72 -8.72
N GLY A 68 -8.31 -18.99 -7.60
CA GLY A 68 -8.93 -19.35 -6.34
C GLY A 68 -8.05 -20.20 -5.44
N ASP A 69 -6.75 -20.35 -5.77
CA ASP A 69 -5.77 -21.06 -4.94
C ASP A 69 -5.53 -20.34 -3.62
N ILE A 70 -5.66 -19.01 -3.63
CA ILE A 70 -5.66 -18.16 -2.44
C ILE A 70 -6.76 -17.13 -2.54
N ALA A 71 -7.43 -16.86 -1.39
CA ALA A 71 -8.58 -15.96 -1.37
C ALA A 71 -8.21 -14.48 -1.45
N LEU A 72 -7.06 -14.09 -0.88
CA LEU A 72 -6.63 -12.71 -0.67
C LEU A 72 -5.15 -12.52 -0.98
N GLY A 73 -4.75 -11.29 -1.28
CA GLY A 73 -3.35 -10.90 -1.40
C GLY A 73 -3.14 -9.40 -1.28
N MET A 74 -1.90 -9.03 -0.96
CA MET A 74 -1.43 -7.65 -1.03
C MET A 74 -0.79 -7.43 -2.39
N GLU A 75 -1.48 -6.70 -3.27
CA GLU A 75 -1.01 -6.46 -4.63
C GLU A 75 -1.04 -4.96 -4.96
N SER A 76 -0.21 -4.58 -5.92
CA SER A 76 -0.13 -3.19 -6.42
C SER A 76 -1.43 -2.78 -7.10
N ILE A 77 -1.80 -1.51 -6.94
CA ILE A 77 -3.00 -0.95 -7.57
C ILE A 77 -2.92 -0.99 -9.10
N ASN A 78 -1.73 -0.82 -9.68
CA ASN A 78 -1.51 -0.84 -11.12
C ASN A 78 -1.91 -2.19 -11.75
N VAL A 79 -1.67 -3.28 -11.01
CA VAL A 79 -2.01 -4.64 -11.46
C VAL A 79 -3.46 -4.96 -11.17
N SER A 80 -3.97 -4.55 -10.00
CA SER A 80 -5.30 -4.93 -9.54
C SER A 80 -6.44 -4.06 -10.08
N LEU A 81 -6.19 -2.78 -10.37
CA LEU A 81 -7.24 -1.86 -10.83
C LEU A 81 -7.89 -2.26 -12.17
N PRO A 82 -7.14 -2.65 -13.22
CA PRO A 82 -7.74 -3.17 -14.45
C PRO A 82 -8.59 -4.41 -14.21
N LEU A 83 -8.11 -5.34 -13.40
CA LEU A 83 -8.83 -6.58 -13.06
C LEU A 83 -10.10 -6.30 -12.24
N TRP A 84 -10.07 -5.32 -11.36
CA TRP A 84 -11.23 -4.88 -10.60
C TRP A 84 -12.27 -4.22 -11.51
N ARG A 85 -11.86 -3.36 -12.43
CA ARG A 85 -12.75 -2.74 -13.44
C ARG A 85 -13.41 -3.77 -14.34
N ASP A 86 -12.68 -4.84 -14.66
CA ASP A 86 -13.18 -5.99 -15.44
C ASP A 86 -14.05 -6.94 -14.59
N GLY A 87 -14.26 -6.69 -13.29
CA GLY A 87 -15.03 -7.54 -12.39
C GLY A 87 -14.40 -8.90 -12.09
N LYS A 88 -13.07 -9.05 -12.28
CA LYS A 88 -12.34 -10.30 -12.07
C LYS A 88 -11.85 -10.50 -10.64
N VAL A 89 -11.66 -9.40 -9.90
CA VAL A 89 -11.23 -9.39 -8.50
C VAL A 89 -12.03 -8.36 -7.71
N LYS A 90 -11.99 -8.48 -6.37
CA LYS A 90 -12.41 -7.43 -5.44
C LYS A 90 -11.19 -6.66 -4.95
N ILE A 91 -11.34 -5.35 -4.68
CA ILE A 91 -10.37 -4.59 -3.91
C ILE A 91 -11.07 -4.17 -2.61
N LEU A 92 -10.64 -4.74 -1.48
CA LEU A 92 -11.25 -4.51 -0.18
C LEU A 92 -10.79 -3.21 0.47
N GLY A 93 -9.58 -2.74 0.16
CA GLY A 93 -9.05 -1.50 0.68
C GLY A 93 -7.64 -1.21 0.20
N LEU A 94 -7.34 0.09 0.06
CA LEU A 94 -6.01 0.60 -0.26
C LEU A 94 -5.18 0.74 1.02
N VAL A 95 -3.86 0.63 0.89
CA VAL A 95 -2.90 0.74 2.00
C VAL A 95 -2.46 2.19 2.26
N SER A 96 -2.91 3.14 1.46
CA SER A 96 -2.67 4.57 1.61
C SER A 96 -3.60 5.18 2.66
N ALA A 97 -3.15 6.29 3.29
CA ALA A 97 -3.96 7.03 4.26
C ALA A 97 -5.24 7.61 3.63
N GLN A 98 -5.19 7.96 2.34
CA GLN A 98 -6.30 8.56 1.61
C GLN A 98 -6.61 7.77 0.34
N ARG A 99 -7.84 7.90 -0.16
CA ARG A 99 -8.23 7.33 -1.45
C ARG A 99 -7.39 7.93 -2.57
N LEU A 100 -7.12 7.13 -3.59
CA LEU A 100 -6.40 7.58 -4.78
C LEU A 100 -7.35 8.27 -5.75
N SER A 101 -6.92 9.36 -6.38
CA SER A 101 -7.73 10.10 -7.36
C SER A 101 -8.06 9.25 -8.59
N LEU A 102 -7.21 8.28 -8.92
CA LEU A 102 -7.41 7.33 -10.01
C LEU A 102 -8.46 6.25 -9.71
N ALA A 103 -8.84 6.09 -8.42
CA ALA A 103 -9.79 5.08 -7.94
C ALA A 103 -10.56 5.58 -6.69
N PRO A 104 -11.36 6.66 -6.81
CA PRO A 104 -12.02 7.28 -5.67
C PRO A 104 -13.10 6.41 -5.02
N ASP A 105 -13.61 5.43 -5.75
CA ASP A 105 -14.62 4.48 -5.25
C ASP A 105 -14.05 3.38 -4.35
N ILE A 106 -12.73 3.19 -4.38
CA ILE A 106 -12.07 2.17 -3.56
C ILE A 106 -11.72 2.76 -2.18
N PRO A 107 -12.25 2.20 -1.08
CA PRO A 107 -11.96 2.68 0.27
C PRO A 107 -10.49 2.41 0.65
N THR A 108 -10.02 3.10 1.70
CA THR A 108 -8.74 2.79 2.32
C THR A 108 -8.93 1.93 3.57
N ILE A 109 -7.88 1.20 3.96
CA ILE A 109 -7.84 0.50 5.26
C ILE A 109 -7.92 1.52 6.40
N ALA A 110 -7.37 2.72 6.21
CA ALA A 110 -7.41 3.82 7.17
C ALA A 110 -8.83 4.29 7.53
N GLU A 111 -9.80 4.14 6.64
CA GLU A 111 -11.21 4.47 6.93
C GLU A 111 -11.83 3.54 7.99
N THR A 112 -11.32 2.33 8.10
CA THR A 112 -11.73 1.37 9.15
C THR A 112 -10.78 1.39 10.34
N TYR A 113 -9.48 1.56 10.09
CA TYR A 113 -8.41 1.58 11.09
C TYR A 113 -7.61 2.89 10.98
N PRO A 114 -8.05 3.99 11.63
CA PRO A 114 -7.37 5.28 11.59
C PRO A 114 -5.90 5.17 12.01
N GLY A 115 -5.01 5.76 11.21
CA GLY A 115 -3.55 5.65 11.40
C GLY A 115 -2.89 4.52 10.60
N TYR A 116 -3.66 3.69 9.88
CA TYR A 116 -3.09 2.77 8.91
C TYR A 116 -2.60 3.55 7.69
N ASP A 117 -1.28 3.68 7.56
CA ASP A 117 -0.64 4.36 6.42
C ASP A 117 0.69 3.71 6.10
N LEU A 118 0.67 2.72 5.23
CA LEU A 118 1.83 2.02 4.69
C LEU A 118 1.85 2.04 3.16
N GLY A 119 1.32 3.09 2.58
CA GLY A 119 1.36 3.33 1.14
C GLY A 119 2.79 3.23 0.58
N ILE A 120 2.90 2.78 -0.66
CA ILE A 120 4.16 2.83 -1.39
C ILE A 120 4.36 4.27 -1.88
N TRP A 121 5.52 4.81 -1.61
CA TRP A 121 5.92 6.13 -2.11
C TRP A 121 7.31 6.06 -2.77
N GLN A 122 7.53 6.92 -3.72
CA GLN A 122 8.80 7.11 -4.42
C GLN A 122 9.28 8.53 -4.20
N SER A 123 10.57 8.72 -4.11
CA SER A 123 11.14 10.02 -3.84
C SER A 123 12.41 10.27 -4.63
N ILE A 124 12.73 11.54 -4.77
CA ILE A 124 14.03 12.01 -5.27
C ILE A 124 14.78 12.56 -4.07
N VAL A 125 16.00 12.07 -3.85
CA VAL A 125 16.87 12.49 -2.74
C VAL A 125 18.20 13.01 -3.29
N ALA A 126 18.84 13.90 -2.55
CA ALA A 126 20.18 14.40 -2.82
C ALA A 126 21.20 13.76 -1.86
N PRO A 127 22.47 13.62 -2.27
CA PRO A 127 23.53 13.18 -1.38
C PRO A 127 23.64 14.03 -0.11
N ALA A 128 24.09 13.42 0.98
CA ALA A 128 24.35 14.16 2.22
C ALA A 128 25.41 15.25 1.97
N GLY A 129 25.21 16.43 2.57
CA GLY A 129 26.09 17.58 2.38
C GLY A 129 25.81 18.43 1.13
N THR A 130 24.81 18.10 0.32
CA THR A 130 24.38 18.98 -0.78
C THR A 130 23.99 20.37 -0.21
N PRO A 131 24.52 21.49 -0.78
CA PRO A 131 24.20 22.84 -0.32
C PRO A 131 22.70 23.10 -0.31
N ARG A 132 22.22 23.79 0.73
CA ARG A 132 20.78 24.00 0.97
C ARG A 132 20.08 24.78 -0.16
N ASP A 133 20.76 25.73 -0.76
CA ASP A 133 20.28 26.49 -1.92
C ASP A 133 20.04 25.58 -3.14
N VAL A 134 20.93 24.61 -3.37
CA VAL A 134 20.81 23.60 -4.43
C VAL A 134 19.58 22.71 -4.15
N VAL A 135 19.42 22.20 -2.93
CA VAL A 135 18.28 21.39 -2.54
C VAL A 135 16.97 22.16 -2.73
N THR A 136 16.93 23.42 -2.31
CA THR A 136 15.76 24.29 -2.47
C THR A 136 15.42 24.53 -3.94
N LYS A 137 16.43 24.75 -4.78
CA LYS A 137 16.23 24.94 -6.22
C LYS A 137 15.69 23.66 -6.88
N LEU A 138 16.26 22.51 -6.56
CA LEU A 138 15.80 21.21 -7.08
C LEU A 138 14.36 20.94 -6.65
N HIS A 139 14.03 21.09 -5.37
CA HIS A 139 12.70 20.92 -4.83
C HIS A 139 11.68 21.77 -5.58
N ARG A 140 11.96 23.09 -5.73
CA ARG A 140 11.07 24.00 -6.48
C ARG A 140 10.87 23.58 -7.93
N SER A 141 11.94 23.11 -8.59
CA SER A 141 11.86 22.67 -9.98
C SER A 141 11.04 21.40 -10.13
N ILE A 142 11.27 20.41 -9.25
CA ILE A 142 10.51 19.15 -9.23
C ILE A 142 9.04 19.38 -8.93
N THR A 143 8.72 20.20 -7.93
CA THR A 143 7.33 20.55 -7.59
C THR A 143 6.61 21.22 -8.76
N LYS A 144 7.28 22.12 -9.50
CA LYS A 144 6.72 22.72 -10.71
C LYS A 144 6.43 21.67 -11.80
N VAL A 145 7.34 20.71 -12.01
CA VAL A 145 7.15 19.64 -13.01
C VAL A 145 6.00 18.72 -12.59
N LEU A 146 5.90 18.34 -11.32
CA LEU A 146 4.80 17.53 -10.82
C LEU A 146 3.43 18.21 -10.92
N ALA A 147 3.38 19.54 -10.97
CA ALA A 147 2.16 20.31 -11.16
C ALA A 147 1.70 20.39 -12.61
N LEU A 148 2.54 20.03 -13.60
CA LEU A 148 2.19 20.06 -15.02
C LEU A 148 1.10 19.01 -15.30
N PRO A 149 -0.03 19.37 -15.97
CA PRO A 149 -1.13 18.45 -16.25
C PRO A 149 -0.68 17.17 -16.98
N GLU A 150 0.16 17.30 -17.99
CA GLU A 150 0.71 16.19 -18.77
C GLU A 150 1.57 15.22 -17.94
N VAL A 151 2.30 15.73 -16.94
CA VAL A 151 3.10 14.91 -16.02
C VAL A 151 2.20 14.19 -15.04
N ARG A 152 1.21 14.89 -14.47
CA ARG A 152 0.21 14.30 -13.58
C ARG A 152 -0.54 13.17 -14.28
N GLU A 153 -1.03 13.38 -15.49
CA GLU A 153 -1.73 12.36 -16.27
C GLU A 153 -0.88 11.11 -16.51
N LYS A 154 0.38 11.29 -16.92
CA LYS A 154 1.32 10.17 -17.11
C LYS A 154 1.58 9.39 -15.82
N LEU A 155 1.76 10.08 -14.69
CA LEU A 155 1.97 9.44 -13.39
C LEU A 155 0.72 8.67 -12.96
N LEU A 156 -0.46 9.27 -13.07
CA LEU A 156 -1.73 8.61 -12.75
C LEU A 156 -1.95 7.37 -13.63
N THR A 157 -1.66 7.45 -14.93
CA THR A 157 -1.74 6.29 -15.84
C THR A 157 -0.78 5.19 -15.42
N ALA A 158 0.39 5.54 -14.87
CA ALA A 158 1.33 4.58 -14.28
C ALA A 158 0.93 4.11 -12.87
N GLY A 159 -0.23 4.55 -12.34
CA GLY A 159 -0.71 4.21 -11.00
C GLY A 159 0.03 4.91 -9.86
N ILE A 160 0.67 6.04 -10.16
CA ILE A 160 1.40 6.86 -9.20
C ILE A 160 0.59 8.12 -8.93
N GLU A 161 0.13 8.30 -7.69
CA GLU A 161 -0.52 9.55 -7.27
C GLU A 161 0.56 10.63 -7.06
N PRO A 162 0.57 11.70 -7.87
CA PRO A 162 1.57 12.75 -7.73
C PRO A 162 1.37 13.50 -6.41
N ALA A 163 2.38 13.51 -5.58
CA ALA A 163 2.41 14.24 -4.31
C ALA A 163 3.69 15.08 -4.22
N SER A 164 3.62 16.19 -3.50
CA SER A 164 4.78 16.99 -3.15
C SER A 164 4.66 17.46 -1.70
N SER A 165 5.77 17.51 -0.99
CA SER A 165 5.86 18.23 0.27
C SER A 165 5.95 19.73 -0.01
N ASN A 166 5.50 20.58 0.91
CA ASN A 166 5.68 22.03 0.79
C ASN A 166 7.15 22.42 0.94
N THR A 167 7.89 21.67 1.77
CA THR A 167 9.32 21.89 2.01
C THR A 167 10.11 20.59 2.06
N PRO A 168 11.45 20.62 1.82
CA PRO A 168 12.33 19.48 2.04
C PRO A 168 12.32 18.96 3.49
N GLU A 169 12.13 19.86 4.47
CA GLU A 169 12.08 19.54 5.89
C GLU A 169 10.82 18.73 6.23
N GLU A 170 9.65 19.09 5.68
CA GLU A 170 8.42 18.31 5.82
C GLU A 170 8.59 16.91 5.24
N PHE A 171 9.23 16.79 4.09
CA PHE A 171 9.50 15.48 3.50
C PHE A 171 10.46 14.64 4.36
N ALA A 172 11.50 15.26 4.94
CA ALA A 172 12.40 14.58 5.87
C ALA A 172 11.66 14.10 7.15
N ALA A 173 10.70 14.87 7.64
CA ALA A 173 9.85 14.46 8.77
C ALA A 173 8.94 13.29 8.39
N PHE A 174 8.35 13.32 7.19
CA PHE A 174 7.56 12.22 6.64
C PHE A 174 8.38 10.93 6.56
N ILE A 175 9.60 10.97 6.00
CA ILE A 175 10.48 9.79 5.91
C ILE A 175 10.73 9.20 7.31
N ARG A 176 11.03 10.03 8.31
CA ARG A 176 11.25 9.55 9.70
C ARG A 176 10.01 8.86 10.26
N SER A 177 8.86 9.50 10.15
CA SER A 177 7.58 8.95 10.62
C SER A 177 7.27 7.59 9.96
N GLN A 178 7.50 7.48 8.66
CA GLN A 178 7.31 6.24 7.92
C GLN A 178 8.30 5.14 8.33
N ALA A 179 9.56 5.52 8.60
CA ALA A 179 10.57 4.59 9.10
C ALA A 179 10.22 4.06 10.50
N ASP A 180 9.81 4.96 11.41
CA ASP A 180 9.42 4.60 12.78
C ASP A 180 8.22 3.65 12.81
N THR A 181 7.21 3.90 11.97
CA THR A 181 6.04 3.03 11.87
C THR A 181 6.43 1.65 11.38
N ARG A 182 7.20 1.58 10.30
CA ARG A 182 7.67 0.30 9.74
C ARG A 182 8.56 -0.47 10.71
N ALA A 183 9.47 0.22 11.41
CA ALA A 183 10.35 -0.41 12.39
C ALA A 183 9.57 -1.10 13.51
N LYS A 184 8.53 -0.43 14.06
CA LYS A 184 7.65 -1.00 15.08
C LYS A 184 6.94 -2.26 14.57
N VAL A 185 6.42 -2.24 13.36
CA VAL A 185 5.73 -3.39 12.76
C VAL A 185 6.73 -4.54 12.54
N ILE A 186 7.89 -4.27 11.93
CA ILE A 186 8.94 -5.26 11.66
C ILE A 186 9.35 -5.96 12.96
N GLN A 187 9.57 -5.19 14.03
CA GLN A 187 9.90 -5.74 15.35
C GLN A 187 8.77 -6.61 15.90
N ALA A 188 7.52 -6.12 15.83
CA ALA A 188 6.36 -6.84 16.38
C ALA A 188 6.06 -8.16 15.67
N ILE A 189 6.29 -8.23 14.34
CA ILE A 189 6.09 -9.48 13.57
C ILE A 189 7.32 -10.38 13.56
N GLY A 190 8.42 -10.01 14.22
CA GLY A 190 9.67 -10.77 14.26
C GLY A 190 10.34 -10.94 12.90
N MET A 191 10.11 -10.02 11.96
CA MET A 191 10.67 -10.08 10.62
C MET A 191 12.18 -9.84 10.66
N LYS A 192 12.96 -10.77 10.12
CA LYS A 192 14.40 -10.59 9.91
C LYS A 192 14.61 -9.92 8.55
N LEU A 193 15.42 -8.89 8.53
CA LEU A 193 15.92 -8.25 7.31
C LEU A 193 17.28 -8.88 7.02
N ASP A 194 17.31 -9.77 6.02
CA ASP A 194 18.57 -10.36 5.52
C ASP A 194 19.27 -9.34 4.61
#